data_f3c10cc104ca67262f79053e335259c1
#
_entry.id   f3c10cc104ca67262f79053e335259c1
#
_cell.length_a   1.000
_cell.length_b   1.000
_cell.length_c   1.000
_cell.angle_alpha   90.00
_cell.angle_beta   90.00
_cell.angle_gamma   90.00
#
_symmetry.space_group_name_H-M   'P 1'
#
loop_
_entity.id
_entity.type
_entity.pdbx_description
1 polymer ?
#
loop_
_entity_poly.entity_id
_entity_poly.type
_entity_poly.pdbx_seq_one_letter_code
_entity_poly.pdbx_strand_id
1 'polypeptide(L)'
;VFHQCGVSRSTLEKIAQAAGLTRGAVYWHFKDKAELFFAMREDVFRPMVERTDAFLFSESYANPLDAIEASLKEFFRVLEDCAVVREVFEIMISRCEYVDEFASVQEEATRPAREFLEKIERIYQRAADQGMLRAGLDPVDSARDTWAFTSGMLHLLLECQLHGGLDQEIPRMISTHMGLRRRA
;
A
#
# COMPACT_ATOMS: atom_id res chain seq x y z
N VAL A 1 5.04 4.50 19.23
CA VAL A 1 5.85 3.46 19.89
C VAL A 1 6.41 2.51 18.84
N PHE A 2 5.59 1.86 18.00
CA PHE A 2 6.05 0.94 16.96
C PHE A 2 7.08 1.57 16.01
N HIS A 3 6.82 2.78 15.55
CA HIS A 3 7.72 3.52 14.67
C HIS A 3 9.08 3.83 15.35
N GLN A 4 9.06 4.17 16.64
CA GLN A 4 10.28 4.56 17.39
C GLN A 4 11.14 3.36 17.82
N CYS A 5 10.49 2.29 18.29
CA CYS A 5 11.18 1.16 18.92
C CYS A 5 11.26 -0.10 18.05
N GLY A 6 10.51 -0.14 16.93
CA GLY A 6 10.22 -1.36 16.19
C GLY A 6 9.14 -2.20 16.87
N VAL A 7 8.55 -3.12 16.12
CA VAL A 7 7.42 -3.92 16.61
C VAL A 7 7.90 -4.93 17.66
N SER A 8 9.02 -5.60 17.43
CA SER A 8 9.58 -6.63 18.33
C SER A 8 9.87 -6.11 19.74
N ARG A 9 10.40 -4.88 19.86
CA ARG A 9 10.78 -4.26 21.15
C ARG A 9 9.66 -3.47 21.83
N SER A 10 8.50 -3.38 21.20
CA SER A 10 7.31 -2.75 21.76
C SER A 10 6.54 -3.72 22.64
N THR A 11 5.86 -3.19 23.67
CA THR A 11 4.94 -3.96 24.53
C THR A 11 3.64 -3.20 24.70
N LEU A 12 2.54 -3.92 25.00
CA LEU A 12 1.25 -3.29 25.29
C LEU A 12 1.33 -2.30 26.45
N GLU A 13 2.19 -2.56 27.45
CA GLU A 13 2.45 -1.65 28.56
C GLU A 13 3.05 -0.31 28.11
N LYS A 14 4.08 -0.37 27.25
CA LYS A 14 4.71 0.84 26.67
C LYS A 14 3.71 1.63 25.84
N ILE A 15 2.85 0.94 25.09
CA ILE A 15 1.82 1.56 24.28
C ILE A 15 0.75 2.21 25.16
N ALA A 16 0.27 1.51 26.20
CA ALA A 16 -0.67 2.06 27.18
C ALA A 16 -0.10 3.33 27.83
N GLN A 17 1.14 3.26 28.30
CA GLN A 17 1.81 4.41 28.93
C GLN A 17 1.92 5.59 27.94
N ALA A 18 2.32 5.37 26.70
CA ALA A 18 2.44 6.40 25.68
C ALA A 18 1.07 7.04 25.34
N ALA A 19 -0.01 6.26 25.41
CA ALA A 19 -1.38 6.72 25.20
C ALA A 19 -2.03 7.36 26.42
N GLY A 20 -1.34 7.40 27.58
CA GLY A 20 -1.92 7.89 28.83
C GLY A 20 -3.01 6.99 29.40
N LEU A 21 -3.01 5.70 29.01
CA LEU A 21 -4.00 4.70 29.42
C LEU A 21 -3.43 3.74 30.47
N THR A 22 -4.33 3.11 31.24
CA THR A 22 -3.93 2.03 32.12
C THR A 22 -3.66 0.75 31.32
N ARG A 23 -2.77 -0.12 31.83
CA ARG A 23 -2.54 -1.45 31.26
C ARG A 23 -3.86 -2.23 31.09
N GLY A 24 -4.72 -2.23 32.13
CA GLY A 24 -6.01 -2.91 32.10
C GLY A 24 -6.93 -2.43 30.98
N ALA A 25 -6.95 -1.13 30.69
CA ALA A 25 -7.75 -0.59 29.60
C ALA A 25 -7.32 -1.13 28.22
N VAL A 26 -6.00 -1.24 27.98
CA VAL A 26 -5.50 -1.79 26.72
C VAL A 26 -5.76 -3.29 26.60
N TYR A 27 -5.52 -4.08 27.66
CA TYR A 27 -5.76 -5.53 27.68
C TYR A 27 -7.26 -5.89 27.63
N TRP A 28 -8.14 -4.97 27.94
CA TRP A 28 -9.57 -5.17 27.75
C TRP A 28 -9.97 -5.15 26.27
N HIS A 29 -9.25 -4.39 25.44
CA HIS A 29 -9.54 -4.24 24.01
C HIS A 29 -8.71 -5.18 23.13
N PHE A 30 -7.45 -5.46 23.51
CA PHE A 30 -6.50 -6.21 22.71
C PHE A 30 -5.86 -7.32 23.54
N LYS A 31 -5.99 -8.56 23.10
CA LYS A 31 -5.42 -9.72 23.79
C LYS A 31 -3.88 -9.73 23.74
N ASP A 32 -3.33 -9.24 22.63
CA ASP A 32 -1.89 -9.21 22.38
C ASP A 32 -1.48 -8.02 21.49
N LYS A 33 -0.18 -7.87 21.32
CA LYS A 33 0.42 -6.81 20.53
C LYS A 33 0.11 -6.94 19.03
N ALA A 34 -0.05 -8.17 18.53
CA ALA A 34 -0.38 -8.43 17.14
C ALA A 34 -1.80 -7.93 16.79
N GLU A 35 -2.78 -8.20 17.67
CA GLU A 35 -4.15 -7.71 17.49
C GLU A 35 -4.22 -6.17 17.46
N LEU A 36 -3.49 -5.51 18.36
CA LEU A 36 -3.40 -4.04 18.37
C LEU A 36 -2.75 -3.51 17.09
N PHE A 37 -1.66 -4.14 16.64
CA PHE A 37 -0.98 -3.78 15.40
C PHE A 37 -1.90 -3.88 14.18
N PHE A 38 -2.69 -4.97 14.10
CA PHE A 38 -3.68 -5.14 13.05
C PHE A 38 -4.77 -4.08 13.07
N ALA A 39 -5.34 -3.81 14.24
CA ALA A 39 -6.37 -2.80 14.39
C ALA A 39 -5.86 -1.42 13.95
N MET A 40 -4.67 -1.05 14.36
CA MET A 40 -4.00 0.18 13.94
C MET A 40 -3.83 0.24 12.42
N ARG A 41 -3.34 -0.85 11.81
CA ARG A 41 -3.13 -0.92 10.36
C ARG A 41 -4.44 -0.80 9.60
N GLU A 42 -5.46 -1.55 10.00
CA GLU A 42 -6.77 -1.53 9.33
C GLU A 42 -7.43 -0.16 9.40
N ASP A 43 -7.34 0.52 10.53
CA ASP A 43 -7.89 1.86 10.72
C ASP A 43 -7.24 2.89 9.78
N VAL A 44 -5.93 2.76 9.54
CA VAL A 44 -5.16 3.64 8.65
C VAL A 44 -5.34 3.26 7.18
N PHE A 45 -5.34 1.96 6.85
CA PHE A 45 -5.33 1.51 5.46
C PHE A 45 -6.70 1.50 4.81
N ARG A 46 -7.77 1.22 5.55
CA ARG A 46 -9.12 1.15 4.99
C ARG A 46 -9.51 2.43 4.25
N PRO A 47 -9.38 3.66 4.81
CA PRO A 47 -9.70 4.88 4.10
C PRO A 47 -8.83 5.09 2.85
N MET A 48 -7.55 4.70 2.91
CA MET A 48 -6.65 4.77 1.75
C MET A 48 -7.09 3.82 0.63
N VAL A 49 -7.43 2.57 0.97
CA VAL A 49 -7.91 1.57 -0.01
C VAL A 49 -9.23 2.02 -0.63
N GLU A 50 -10.20 2.47 0.17
CA GLU A 50 -11.47 3.00 -0.32
C GLU A 50 -11.25 4.16 -1.31
N ARG A 51 -10.31 5.03 -1.01
CA ARG A 51 -9.98 6.18 -1.84
C ARG A 51 -9.31 5.78 -3.16
N THR A 52 -8.35 4.87 -3.13
CA THR A 52 -7.69 4.36 -4.34
C THR A 52 -8.63 3.52 -5.20
N ASP A 53 -9.50 2.72 -4.58
CA ASP A 53 -10.53 1.93 -5.25
C ASP A 53 -11.58 2.82 -5.95
N ALA A 54 -11.91 3.98 -5.40
CA ALA A 54 -12.82 4.93 -6.05
C ALA A 54 -12.30 5.39 -7.43
N PHE A 55 -10.99 5.54 -7.58
CA PHE A 55 -10.38 5.80 -8.89
C PHE A 55 -10.34 4.53 -9.75
N LEU A 56 -9.95 3.41 -9.17
CA LEU A 56 -9.74 2.15 -9.87
C LEU A 56 -11.02 1.62 -10.51
N PHE A 57 -12.16 1.81 -9.85
CA PHE A 57 -13.49 1.36 -10.31
C PHE A 57 -14.37 2.46 -10.87
N SER A 58 -13.80 3.65 -11.10
CA SER A 58 -14.56 4.75 -11.72
C SER A 58 -14.92 4.41 -13.17
N GLU A 59 -16.18 4.59 -13.51
CA GLU A 59 -16.69 4.44 -14.88
C GLU A 59 -16.39 5.67 -15.77
N SER A 60 -15.80 6.72 -15.22
CA SER A 60 -15.47 7.94 -15.95
C SER A 60 -14.31 7.79 -16.94
N TYR A 61 -13.51 6.74 -16.80
CA TYR A 61 -12.35 6.48 -17.66
C TYR A 61 -12.74 5.66 -18.91
N ALA A 62 -12.59 6.26 -20.08
CA ALA A 62 -12.81 5.57 -21.36
C ALA A 62 -11.79 4.43 -21.56
N ASN A 63 -10.55 4.64 -21.13
CA ASN A 63 -9.50 3.61 -21.15
C ASN A 63 -9.32 3.03 -19.74
N PRO A 64 -9.51 1.71 -19.54
CA PRO A 64 -9.32 1.09 -18.22
C PRO A 64 -7.92 1.31 -17.62
N LEU A 65 -6.89 1.49 -18.45
CA LEU A 65 -5.53 1.76 -17.97
C LEU A 65 -5.38 3.15 -17.33
N ASP A 66 -6.26 4.10 -17.66
CA ASP A 66 -6.28 5.41 -17.01
C ASP A 66 -6.78 5.33 -15.56
N ALA A 67 -7.69 4.39 -15.27
CA ALA A 67 -8.13 4.09 -13.92
C ALA A 67 -6.98 3.56 -13.04
N ILE A 68 -6.15 2.64 -13.57
CA ILE A 68 -4.94 2.17 -12.88
C ILE A 68 -3.99 3.34 -12.62
N GLU A 69 -3.70 4.15 -13.64
CA GLU A 69 -2.81 5.31 -13.49
C GLU A 69 -3.29 6.28 -12.41
N ALA A 70 -4.58 6.61 -12.42
CA ALA A 70 -5.17 7.52 -11.46
C ALA A 70 -5.13 6.94 -10.02
N SER A 71 -5.45 5.66 -9.86
CA SER A 71 -5.38 4.96 -8.58
C SER A 71 -3.95 4.93 -8.02
N LEU A 72 -2.93 4.65 -8.85
CA LEU A 72 -1.53 4.67 -8.43
C LEU A 72 -1.08 6.08 -8.01
N LYS A 73 -1.43 7.11 -8.78
CA LYS A 73 -1.12 8.50 -8.42
C LYS A 73 -1.77 8.89 -7.10
N GLU A 74 -3.02 8.48 -6.88
CA GLU A 74 -3.72 8.73 -5.63
C GLU A 74 -3.07 8.03 -4.44
N PHE A 75 -2.62 6.78 -4.62
CA PHE A 75 -1.90 6.03 -3.59
C PHE A 75 -0.66 6.78 -3.11
N PHE A 76 0.19 7.23 -4.03
CA PHE A 76 1.40 7.98 -3.67
C PHE A 76 1.09 9.38 -3.11
N ARG A 77 0.02 10.02 -3.59
CA ARG A 77 -0.44 11.30 -3.03
C ARG A 77 -0.89 11.16 -1.57
N VAL A 78 -1.59 10.07 -1.23
CA VAL A 78 -1.96 9.81 0.18
C VAL A 78 -0.74 9.59 1.05
N LEU A 79 0.29 8.88 0.56
CA LEU A 79 1.56 8.72 1.28
C LEU A 79 2.31 10.05 1.49
N GLU A 80 2.20 10.97 0.55
CA GLU A 80 2.81 12.29 0.63
C GLU A 80 2.06 13.20 1.61
N ASP A 81 0.73 13.24 1.52
CA ASP A 81 -0.14 14.13 2.29
C ASP A 81 -0.38 13.64 3.74
N CYS A 82 -0.26 12.33 4.02
CA CYS A 82 -0.62 11.74 5.30
C CYS A 82 0.58 11.05 5.97
N ALA A 83 1.23 11.75 6.90
CA ALA A 83 2.36 11.22 7.65
C ALA A 83 2.04 9.91 8.39
N VAL A 84 0.83 9.76 8.91
CA VAL A 84 0.40 8.55 9.63
C VAL A 84 0.39 7.33 8.71
N VAL A 85 -0.14 7.48 7.48
CA VAL A 85 -0.12 6.40 6.47
C VAL A 85 1.32 6.01 6.15
N ARG A 86 2.18 7.00 5.91
CA ARG A 86 3.60 6.76 5.63
C ARG A 86 4.30 6.03 6.78
N GLU A 87 4.12 6.48 8.02
CA GLU A 87 4.70 5.83 9.20
C GLU A 87 4.26 4.38 9.35
N VAL A 88 3.00 4.05 9.06
CA VAL A 88 2.50 2.67 9.12
C VAL A 88 3.16 1.81 8.04
N PHE A 89 3.34 2.32 6.82
CA PHE A 89 4.10 1.60 5.78
C PHE A 89 5.57 1.42 6.17
N GLU A 90 6.23 2.43 6.73
CA GLU A 90 7.60 2.32 7.24
C GLU A 90 7.72 1.23 8.32
N ILE A 91 6.75 1.17 9.25
CA ILE A 91 6.73 0.12 10.27
C ILE A 91 6.63 -1.25 9.61
N MET A 92 5.71 -1.42 8.67
CA MET A 92 5.45 -2.71 8.02
C MET A 92 6.63 -3.19 7.18
N ILE A 93 7.30 -2.29 6.46
CA ILE A 93 8.38 -2.63 5.54
C ILE A 93 9.72 -2.79 6.28
N SER A 94 10.04 -1.88 7.21
CA SER A 94 11.41 -1.76 7.74
C SER A 94 11.51 -2.04 9.24
N ARG A 95 10.40 -2.16 9.99
CA ARG A 95 10.42 -2.24 11.45
C ARG A 95 9.60 -3.38 12.03
N CYS A 96 9.01 -4.22 11.19
CA CYS A 96 8.27 -5.41 11.58
C CYS A 96 9.03 -6.65 11.13
N GLU A 97 9.52 -7.44 12.08
CA GLU A 97 10.03 -8.77 11.84
C GLU A 97 8.84 -9.73 11.95
N TYR A 98 8.45 -10.35 10.84
CA TYR A 98 7.32 -11.28 10.77
C TYR A 98 7.72 -12.67 11.26
N VAL A 99 8.18 -12.75 12.52
CA VAL A 99 8.61 -13.98 13.21
C VAL A 99 7.79 -14.18 14.50
N ASP A 100 7.86 -15.34 15.10
CA ASP A 100 7.20 -15.71 16.35
C ASP A 100 5.69 -15.36 16.35
N GLU A 101 5.25 -14.50 17.26
CA GLU A 101 3.85 -14.06 17.35
C GLU A 101 3.36 -13.29 16.11
N PHE A 102 4.30 -12.73 15.31
CA PHE A 102 4.00 -12.00 14.07
C PHE A 102 4.10 -12.87 12.79
N ALA A 103 4.44 -14.15 12.89
CA ALA A 103 4.46 -15.04 11.73
C ALA A 103 3.06 -15.20 11.09
N SER A 104 2.01 -15.32 11.91
CA SER A 104 0.62 -15.34 11.44
C SER A 104 0.13 -14.01 10.88
N VAL A 105 0.79 -12.92 11.28
CA VAL A 105 0.50 -11.56 10.84
C VAL A 105 0.93 -11.33 9.40
N GLN A 106 1.95 -12.03 8.92
CA GLN A 106 2.49 -11.84 7.57
C GLN A 106 1.45 -12.09 6.48
N GLU A 107 0.63 -13.13 6.62
CA GLU A 107 -0.41 -13.45 5.64
C GLU A 107 -1.46 -12.32 5.57
N GLU A 108 -1.95 -11.86 6.71
CA GLU A 108 -2.88 -10.75 6.79
C GLU A 108 -2.25 -9.41 6.34
N ALA A 109 -0.95 -9.20 6.65
CA ALA A 109 -0.24 -8.01 6.23
C ALA A 109 -0.08 -7.90 4.71
N THR A 110 0.05 -9.02 4.01
CA THR A 110 0.19 -9.08 2.54
C THR A 110 -1.15 -9.11 1.81
N ARG A 111 -2.26 -9.36 2.49
CA ARG A 111 -3.60 -9.45 1.88
C ARG A 111 -3.98 -8.23 1.04
N PRO A 112 -3.86 -6.97 1.49
CA PRO A 112 -4.23 -5.80 0.67
C PRO A 112 -3.43 -5.70 -0.62
N ALA A 113 -2.16 -6.10 -0.57
CA ALA A 113 -1.29 -6.14 -1.74
C ALA A 113 -1.76 -7.16 -2.79
N ARG A 114 -2.15 -8.35 -2.33
CA ARG A 114 -2.69 -9.42 -3.16
C ARG A 114 -4.04 -9.02 -3.77
N GLU A 115 -4.93 -8.44 -2.96
CA GLU A 115 -6.22 -7.93 -3.42
C GLU A 115 -6.05 -6.83 -4.49
N PHE A 116 -5.11 -5.93 -4.30
CA PHE A 116 -4.81 -4.91 -5.30
C PHE A 116 -4.31 -5.52 -6.62
N LEU A 117 -3.39 -6.50 -6.55
CA LEU A 117 -2.92 -7.21 -7.74
C LEU A 117 -4.08 -7.87 -8.50
N GLU A 118 -4.97 -8.59 -7.81
CA GLU A 118 -6.15 -9.20 -8.42
C GLU A 118 -7.08 -8.17 -9.08
N LYS A 119 -7.24 -6.99 -8.47
CA LYS A 119 -8.04 -5.90 -9.03
C LYS A 119 -7.43 -5.38 -10.34
N ILE A 120 -6.13 -5.11 -10.35
CA ILE A 120 -5.48 -4.60 -11.57
C ILE A 120 -5.38 -5.66 -12.66
N GLU A 121 -5.24 -6.96 -12.34
CA GLU A 121 -5.29 -8.04 -13.32
C GLU A 121 -6.62 -8.01 -14.11
N ARG A 122 -7.75 -7.87 -13.41
CA ARG A 122 -9.09 -7.75 -14.03
C ARG A 122 -9.19 -6.52 -14.95
N ILE A 123 -8.59 -5.40 -14.55
CA ILE A 123 -8.61 -4.17 -15.32
C ILE A 123 -7.72 -4.29 -16.57
N TYR A 124 -6.55 -4.92 -16.45
CA TYR A 124 -5.69 -5.21 -17.59
C TYR A 124 -6.37 -6.16 -18.58
N GLN A 125 -7.07 -7.19 -18.08
CA GLN A 125 -7.85 -8.09 -18.94
C GLN A 125 -8.94 -7.32 -19.69
N ARG A 126 -9.69 -6.44 -19.00
CA ARG A 126 -10.68 -5.58 -19.64
C ARG A 126 -10.07 -4.67 -20.70
N ALA A 127 -8.89 -4.10 -20.45
CA ALA A 127 -8.18 -3.28 -21.44
C ALA A 127 -7.73 -4.08 -22.66
N ALA A 128 -7.31 -5.34 -22.48
CA ALA A 128 -6.98 -6.25 -23.58
C ALA A 128 -8.22 -6.60 -24.41
N ASP A 129 -9.35 -6.95 -23.78
CA ASP A 129 -10.60 -7.29 -24.44
C ASP A 129 -11.16 -6.10 -25.26
N GLN A 130 -10.91 -4.88 -24.80
CA GLN A 130 -11.28 -3.64 -25.50
C GLN A 130 -10.24 -3.20 -26.55
N GLY A 131 -9.14 -3.94 -26.70
CA GLY A 131 -8.08 -3.60 -27.65
C GLY A 131 -7.29 -2.34 -27.27
N MET A 132 -7.31 -1.93 -26.01
CA MET A 132 -6.61 -0.75 -25.48
C MET A 132 -5.25 -1.06 -24.88
N LEU A 133 -5.00 -2.34 -24.55
CA LEU A 133 -3.68 -2.82 -24.17
C LEU A 133 -2.78 -2.90 -25.41
N ARG A 134 -1.53 -2.51 -25.27
CA ARG A 134 -0.53 -2.58 -26.34
C ARG A 134 -0.39 -4.01 -26.87
N ALA A 135 -0.36 -4.15 -28.19
CA ALA A 135 -0.20 -5.45 -28.83
C ALA A 135 1.08 -6.18 -28.37
N GLY A 136 0.95 -7.46 -28.09
CA GLY A 136 2.03 -8.33 -27.62
C GLY A 136 2.28 -8.31 -26.12
N LEU A 137 1.52 -7.52 -25.33
CA LEU A 137 1.57 -7.59 -23.88
C LEU A 137 0.50 -8.56 -23.36
N ASP A 138 0.90 -9.40 -22.41
CA ASP A 138 -0.01 -10.24 -21.63
C ASP A 138 -0.62 -9.42 -20.48
N PRO A 139 -1.95 -9.50 -20.22
CA PRO A 139 -2.61 -8.74 -19.16
C PRO A 139 -2.10 -9.07 -17.75
N VAL A 140 -1.88 -10.36 -17.45
CA VAL A 140 -1.44 -10.82 -16.14
C VAL A 140 0.00 -10.39 -15.87
N ASP A 141 0.88 -10.56 -16.86
CA ASP A 141 2.26 -10.12 -16.75
C ASP A 141 2.36 -8.59 -16.64
N SER A 142 1.50 -7.85 -17.35
CA SER A 142 1.43 -6.39 -17.23
C SER A 142 0.98 -5.94 -15.84
N ALA A 143 0.04 -6.65 -15.22
CA ALA A 143 -0.39 -6.37 -13.84
C ALA A 143 0.73 -6.65 -12.84
N ARG A 144 1.41 -7.79 -12.96
CA ARG A 144 2.55 -8.16 -12.10
C ARG A 144 3.71 -7.17 -12.21
N ASP A 145 4.01 -6.73 -13.41
CA ASP A 145 5.05 -5.73 -13.67
C ASP A 145 4.67 -4.36 -13.10
N THR A 146 3.39 -3.96 -13.21
CA THR A 146 2.88 -2.75 -12.55
C THR A 146 2.95 -2.86 -11.02
N TRP A 147 2.65 -4.02 -10.46
CA TRP A 147 2.82 -4.28 -9.04
C TRP A 147 4.29 -4.18 -8.60
N ALA A 148 5.21 -4.81 -9.33
CA ALA A 148 6.64 -4.75 -9.05
C ALA A 148 7.18 -3.31 -9.12
N PHE A 149 6.77 -2.55 -10.13
CA PHE A 149 7.09 -1.13 -10.26
C PHE A 149 6.58 -0.32 -9.06
N THR A 150 5.32 -0.50 -8.67
CA THR A 150 4.70 0.21 -7.54
C THR A 150 5.41 -0.12 -6.21
N SER A 151 5.70 -1.41 -5.99
CA SER A 151 6.43 -1.87 -4.80
C SER A 151 7.85 -1.32 -4.74
N GLY A 152 8.56 -1.29 -5.86
CA GLY A 152 9.89 -0.70 -5.96
C GLY A 152 9.88 0.80 -5.65
N MET A 153 8.91 1.54 -6.20
CA MET A 153 8.75 2.96 -5.91
C MET A 153 8.41 3.24 -4.44
N LEU A 154 7.55 2.42 -3.84
CA LEU A 154 7.22 2.51 -2.43
C LEU A 154 8.47 2.33 -1.55
N HIS A 155 9.29 1.31 -1.83
CA HIS A 155 10.56 1.11 -1.12
C HIS A 155 11.53 2.28 -1.30
N LEU A 156 11.67 2.79 -2.51
CA LEU A 156 12.51 3.96 -2.77
C LEU A 156 12.05 5.20 -2.01
N LEU A 157 10.74 5.41 -1.90
CA LEU A 157 10.16 6.54 -1.17
C LEU A 157 10.40 6.43 0.35
N LEU A 158 10.27 5.22 0.91
CA LEU A 158 10.32 5.01 2.36
C LEU A 158 11.72 4.74 2.91
N GLU A 159 12.57 4.01 2.18
CA GLU A 159 13.88 3.57 2.67
C GLU A 159 15.02 4.45 2.18
N CYS A 160 14.95 4.91 0.96
CA CYS A 160 15.93 5.83 0.45
C CYS A 160 15.54 7.22 0.90
N GLN A 161 16.32 7.79 1.82
CA GLN A 161 16.35 9.23 2.10
C GLN A 161 16.89 9.99 0.85
N LEU A 162 16.40 9.64 -0.32
CA LEU A 162 16.62 10.39 -1.55
C LEU A 162 15.84 11.71 -1.44
N HIS A 163 16.30 12.56 -0.52
CA HIS A 163 15.86 13.92 -0.32
C HIS A 163 16.27 14.78 -1.53
N GLY A 164 15.71 14.48 -2.69
CA GLY A 164 16.08 15.13 -3.93
C GLY A 164 14.92 15.30 -4.90
N GLY A 165 13.65 15.33 -4.41
CA GLY A 165 12.49 15.60 -5.27
C GLY A 165 11.96 14.39 -6.03
N LEU A 166 12.29 13.17 -5.60
CA LEU A 166 11.72 11.94 -6.20
C LEU A 166 10.18 11.91 -6.06
N ASP A 167 9.66 12.41 -4.95
CA ASP A 167 8.24 12.62 -4.68
C ASP A 167 7.56 13.42 -5.81
N GLN A 168 8.18 14.50 -6.29
CA GLN A 168 7.68 15.31 -7.40
C GLN A 168 7.74 14.58 -8.76
N GLU A 169 8.63 13.60 -8.89
CA GLU A 169 8.80 12.79 -10.10
C GLU A 169 7.85 11.60 -10.19
N ILE A 170 7.33 11.11 -9.06
CA ILE A 170 6.48 9.91 -8.98
C ILE A 170 5.30 9.97 -9.96
N PRO A 171 4.50 11.04 -10.05
CA PRO A 171 3.39 11.10 -10.99
C PRO A 171 3.82 10.95 -12.45
N ARG A 172 4.98 11.51 -12.81
CA ARG A 172 5.57 11.40 -14.16
C ARG A 172 6.06 9.98 -14.42
N MET A 173 6.71 9.34 -13.46
CA MET A 173 7.17 7.96 -13.57
C MET A 173 6.00 7.00 -13.77
N ILE A 174 4.91 7.18 -13.03
CA ILE A 174 3.67 6.41 -13.20
C ILE A 174 3.10 6.62 -14.60
N SER A 175 2.99 7.87 -15.07
CA SER A 175 2.48 8.17 -16.43
C SER A 175 3.34 7.53 -17.50
N THR A 176 4.65 7.55 -17.36
CA THR A 176 5.60 6.91 -18.29
C THR A 176 5.40 5.39 -18.29
N HIS A 177 5.34 4.77 -17.11
CA HIS A 177 5.12 3.34 -16.94
C HIS A 177 3.81 2.88 -17.59
N MET A 178 2.71 3.59 -17.33
CA MET A 178 1.40 3.29 -17.89
C MET A 178 1.33 3.59 -19.40
N GLY A 179 2.03 4.64 -19.87
CA GLY A 179 2.12 4.98 -21.27
C GLY A 179 2.72 3.87 -22.13
N LEU A 180 3.69 3.10 -21.60
CA LEU A 180 4.29 1.95 -22.30
C LEU A 180 3.30 0.79 -22.52
N ARG A 181 2.17 0.76 -21.84
CA ARG A 181 1.15 -0.30 -21.90
C ARG A 181 -0.03 0.05 -22.75
N ARG A 182 -0.24 1.33 -23.05
CA ARG A 182 -1.32 1.77 -23.93
C ARG A 182 -1.03 1.44 -25.39
N ARG A 183 -2.09 1.12 -26.10
CA ARG A 183 -2.03 1.07 -27.56
C ARG A 183 -1.71 2.47 -28.09
N ALA A 184 -0.76 2.57 -29.00
CA ALA A 184 -0.43 3.79 -29.72
C ALA A 184 -1.57 4.20 -30.65
#